data_57a9ba8702e79d48d0a615e239c349c6
#
_entry.id   57a9ba8702e79d48d0a615e239c349c6
#
_cell.length_a   1.000
_cell.length_b   1.000
_cell.length_c   1.000
_cell.angle_alpha   90.00
_cell.angle_beta   90.00
_cell.angle_gamma   90.00
#
_symmetry.space_group_name_H-M   'P 1'
#
loop_
_entity.id
_entity.type
_entity.pdbx_description
1 polymer ?
#
loop_
_entity_poly.entity_id
_entity_poly.type
_entity_poly.pdbx_seq_one_letter_code
_entity_poly.pdbx_strand_id
1 'polypeptide(L)'
;MSDTFERFQALAVQVLAVDADKVTKEASFADDLEADSLDLAELVMALEDEFDITVGEEELADITTVGQALAMVEGKLGASA
;
A
#
# COMPACT_ATOMS: atom_id res chain seq x y z
N MET A 1 3.74 -15.22 8.36
CA MET A 1 2.57 -14.53 8.61
C MET A 1 2.83 -13.11 8.81
N SER A 2 2.26 -12.29 8.08
CA SER A 2 2.58 -10.91 8.13
C SER A 2 1.36 -10.10 8.52
N ASP A 3 1.38 -9.64 9.76
CA ASP A 3 0.37 -8.74 10.26
C ASP A 3 0.37 -7.45 9.43
N THR A 4 1.54 -7.03 8.98
CA THR A 4 1.69 -5.84 8.14
C THR A 4 0.92 -6.01 6.84
N PHE A 5 1.06 -7.16 6.20
CA PHE A 5 0.37 -7.42 4.95
C PHE A 5 -1.15 -7.43 5.15
N GLU A 6 -1.60 -8.06 6.23
CA GLU A 6 -3.04 -8.13 6.51
C GLU A 6 -3.64 -6.74 6.72
N ARG A 7 -2.91 -5.90 7.46
CA ARG A 7 -3.37 -4.54 7.70
C ARG A 7 -3.36 -3.72 6.41
N PHE A 8 -2.31 -3.90 5.62
CA PHE A 8 -2.21 -3.24 4.31
C PHE A 8 -3.38 -3.66 3.42
N GLN A 9 -3.63 -4.97 3.35
CA GLN A 9 -4.70 -5.52 2.52
C GLN A 9 -6.06 -4.95 2.93
N ALA A 10 -6.31 -4.88 4.23
CA ALA A 10 -7.57 -4.36 4.73
C ALA A 10 -7.77 -2.90 4.33
N LEU A 11 -6.71 -2.10 4.42
CA LEU A 11 -6.79 -0.71 4.00
C LEU A 11 -7.02 -0.58 2.50
N ALA A 12 -6.33 -1.41 1.71
CA ALA A 12 -6.48 -1.36 0.26
C ALA A 12 -7.92 -1.71 -0.14
N VAL A 13 -8.48 -2.72 0.49
CA VAL A 13 -9.87 -3.11 0.25
C VAL A 13 -10.81 -1.95 0.56
N GLN A 14 -10.58 -1.29 1.66
CA GLN A 14 -11.43 -0.19 2.11
C GLN A 14 -11.30 1.04 1.23
N VAL A 15 -10.07 1.44 0.93
CA VAL A 15 -9.81 2.66 0.19
C VAL A 15 -10.09 2.51 -1.30
N LEU A 16 -9.65 1.39 -1.87
CA LEU A 16 -9.77 1.15 -3.31
C LEU A 16 -11.06 0.44 -3.68
N ALA A 17 -11.80 -0.06 -2.70
CA ALA A 17 -13.06 -0.78 -2.91
C ALA A 17 -12.85 -1.99 -3.82
N VAL A 18 -11.79 -2.76 -3.55
CA VAL A 18 -11.49 -3.97 -4.31
C VAL A 18 -11.60 -5.18 -3.41
N ASP A 19 -11.72 -6.37 -4.02
CA ASP A 19 -11.78 -7.61 -3.26
C ASP A 19 -10.41 -7.92 -2.67
N ALA A 20 -10.41 -8.48 -1.47
CA ALA A 20 -9.16 -8.86 -0.81
C ALA A 20 -8.34 -9.83 -1.66
N ASP A 21 -9.01 -10.70 -2.39
CA ASP A 21 -8.35 -11.68 -3.26
C ASP A 21 -7.50 -11.02 -4.34
N LYS A 22 -7.82 -9.81 -4.70
CA LYS A 22 -7.07 -9.10 -5.74
C LYS A 22 -5.85 -8.39 -5.18
N VAL A 23 -5.79 -8.22 -3.88
CA VAL A 23 -4.68 -7.54 -3.23
C VAL A 23 -3.58 -8.55 -2.93
N THR A 24 -2.77 -8.83 -3.93
CA THR A 24 -1.64 -9.75 -3.81
C THR A 24 -0.36 -8.97 -4.08
N LYS A 25 0.76 -9.54 -3.71
CA LYS A 25 2.04 -8.85 -3.87
C LYS A 25 2.36 -8.56 -5.34
N GLU A 26 1.91 -9.42 -6.23
CA GLU A 26 2.15 -9.25 -7.67
C GLU A 26 1.16 -8.28 -8.32
N ALA A 27 0.11 -7.93 -7.63
CA ALA A 27 -0.93 -7.08 -8.23
C ALA A 27 -0.41 -5.69 -8.54
N SER A 28 -0.75 -5.20 -9.73
CA SER A 28 -0.42 -3.84 -10.12
C SER A 28 -1.57 -2.93 -9.69
N PHE A 29 -1.25 -1.79 -9.11
CA PHE A 29 -2.30 -0.87 -8.68
C PHE A 29 -3.11 -0.36 -9.88
N ALA A 30 -2.43 -0.05 -10.97
CA ALA A 30 -3.11 0.50 -12.14
C ALA A 30 -3.87 -0.57 -12.92
N ASP A 31 -3.25 -1.73 -13.13
CA ASP A 31 -3.82 -2.75 -14.01
C ASP A 31 -4.76 -3.72 -13.28
N ASP A 32 -4.35 -4.16 -12.12
CA ASP A 32 -5.11 -5.19 -11.41
C ASP A 32 -6.14 -4.60 -10.45
N LEU A 33 -5.80 -3.51 -9.80
CA LEU A 33 -6.69 -2.87 -8.84
C LEU A 33 -7.39 -1.65 -9.41
N GLU A 34 -7.03 -1.26 -10.63
CA GLU A 34 -7.64 -0.14 -11.34
C GLU A 34 -7.60 1.15 -10.52
N ALA A 35 -6.50 1.33 -9.81
CA ALA A 35 -6.31 2.51 -8.98
C ALA A 35 -5.55 3.57 -9.77
N ASP A 36 -6.08 4.77 -9.79
CA ASP A 36 -5.36 5.88 -10.44
C ASP A 36 -4.51 6.61 -9.40
N SER A 37 -3.90 7.71 -9.81
CA SER A 37 -3.00 8.47 -8.92
C SER A 37 -3.69 8.96 -7.67
N LEU A 38 -4.93 9.38 -7.81
CA LEU A 38 -5.68 9.90 -6.66
C LEU A 38 -6.00 8.77 -5.69
N ASP A 39 -6.41 7.63 -6.21
CA ASP A 39 -6.70 6.47 -5.36
C ASP A 39 -5.46 6.03 -4.61
N LEU A 40 -4.33 5.99 -5.31
CA LEU A 40 -3.07 5.59 -4.71
C LEU A 40 -2.65 6.58 -3.61
N ALA A 41 -2.83 7.87 -3.87
CA ALA A 41 -2.51 8.89 -2.88
C ALA A 41 -3.37 8.73 -1.62
N GLU A 42 -4.64 8.41 -1.81
CA GLU A 42 -5.53 8.19 -0.67
C GLU A 42 -5.10 6.96 0.12
N LEU A 43 -4.72 5.90 -0.57
CA LEU A 43 -4.24 4.71 0.09
C LEU A 43 -2.97 4.99 0.89
N VAL A 44 -2.04 5.74 0.31
CA VAL A 44 -0.80 6.08 0.98
C VAL A 44 -1.07 6.90 2.23
N MET A 45 -2.01 7.84 2.16
CA MET A 45 -2.38 8.63 3.33
C MET A 45 -2.93 7.74 4.45
N ALA A 46 -3.73 6.75 4.08
CA ALA A 46 -4.26 5.80 5.05
C ALA A 46 -3.14 4.95 5.66
N LEU A 47 -2.16 4.57 4.85
CA LEU A 47 -1.01 3.80 5.34
C LEU A 47 -0.17 4.63 6.32
N GLU A 48 0.02 5.90 6.02
CA GLU A 48 0.76 6.78 6.91
C GLU A 48 0.11 6.85 8.28
N ASP A 49 -1.21 6.93 8.28
CA ASP A 49 -1.98 7.01 9.51
C ASP A 49 -1.98 5.68 10.26
N GLU A 50 -2.16 4.60 9.53
CA GLU A 50 -2.26 3.27 10.14
C GLU A 50 -0.94 2.81 10.74
N PHE A 51 0.17 3.07 10.06
CA PHE A 51 1.47 2.59 10.47
C PHE A 51 2.36 3.67 11.09
N ASP A 52 1.85 4.89 11.17
CA ASP A 52 2.59 6.03 11.73
C ASP A 52 3.93 6.23 10.99
N ILE A 53 3.84 6.30 9.67
CA ILE A 53 5.00 6.50 8.80
C ILE A 53 4.77 7.71 7.91
N THR A 54 5.83 8.16 7.26
CA THR A 54 5.73 9.26 6.30
C THR A 54 6.22 8.78 4.94
N VAL A 55 5.44 9.06 3.91
CA VAL A 55 5.78 8.66 2.54
C VAL A 55 5.90 9.91 1.68
N GLY A 56 7.08 10.10 1.10
CA GLY A 56 7.30 11.25 0.20
C GLY A 56 6.72 10.99 -1.18
N GLU A 57 6.53 12.08 -1.93
CA GLU A 57 6.01 11.97 -3.29
C GLU A 57 6.92 11.14 -4.18
N GLU A 58 8.22 11.21 -3.96
CA GLU A 58 9.18 10.44 -4.74
C GLU A 58 9.01 8.95 -4.50
N GLU A 59 8.74 8.57 -3.27
CA GLU A 59 8.51 7.18 -2.94
C GLU A 59 7.20 6.69 -3.56
N LEU A 60 6.20 7.54 -3.53
CA LEU A 60 4.91 7.22 -4.13
C LEU A 60 5.03 6.97 -5.63
N ALA A 61 5.85 7.78 -6.29
CA ALA A 61 6.04 7.66 -7.74
C ALA A 61 6.66 6.34 -8.15
N ASP A 62 7.43 5.73 -7.25
CA ASP A 62 8.09 4.44 -7.54
C ASP A 62 7.20 3.24 -7.28
N ILE A 63 6.05 3.45 -6.67
CA ILE A 63 5.16 2.35 -6.32
C ILE A 63 4.24 2.01 -7.49
N THR A 64 4.38 0.80 -8.01
CA THR A 64 3.50 0.31 -9.08
C THR A 64 2.78 -0.96 -8.69
N THR A 65 3.33 -1.75 -7.77
CA THR A 65 2.70 -3.00 -7.34
C THR A 65 2.47 -2.99 -5.83
N VAL A 66 1.57 -3.85 -5.39
CA VAL A 66 1.28 -4.03 -3.97
C VAL A 66 2.56 -4.42 -3.21
N GLY A 67 3.35 -5.31 -3.80
CA GLY A 67 4.59 -5.74 -3.16
C GLY A 67 5.56 -4.60 -2.92
N GLN A 68 5.65 -3.68 -3.87
CA GLN A 68 6.52 -2.52 -3.71
C GLN A 68 6.04 -1.63 -2.58
N ALA A 69 4.73 -1.40 -2.51
CA ALA A 69 4.16 -0.58 -1.45
C ALA A 69 4.35 -1.24 -0.09
N LEU A 70 4.13 -2.55 -0.04
CA LEU A 70 4.29 -3.29 1.20
C LEU A 70 5.75 -3.27 1.65
N ALA A 71 6.68 -3.45 0.72
CA ALA A 71 8.11 -3.41 1.05
C ALA A 71 8.51 -2.04 1.60
N MET A 72 7.94 -0.98 1.04
CA MET A 72 8.20 0.37 1.53
C MET A 72 7.73 0.51 2.97
N VAL A 73 6.52 0.05 3.25
CA VAL A 73 5.95 0.12 4.60
C VAL A 73 6.83 -0.68 5.57
N GLU A 74 7.17 -1.91 5.20
CA GLU A 74 7.98 -2.76 6.05
C GLU A 74 9.36 -2.16 6.29
N GLY A 75 9.93 -1.54 5.27
CA GLY A 75 11.22 -0.89 5.40
C GLY A 75 11.18 0.25 6.40
N LYS A 76 10.10 1.03 6.37
CA LYS A 76 9.97 2.14 7.30
C LYS A 76 9.72 1.66 8.73
N LEU A 77 8.97 0.58 8.89
CA LEU A 77 8.73 0.00 10.21
C LEU A 77 10.01 -0.64 10.74
N GLY A 78 10.74 -1.34 9.89
CA GLY A 78 11.98 -1.98 10.27
C GLY A 78 13.05 -0.97 10.68
N ALA A 79 13.05 0.18 10.03
CA ALA A 79 14.03 1.22 10.34
C ALA A 79 13.85 1.78 11.75
N SER A 80 12.67 1.63 12.32
CA SER A 80 12.43 2.11 13.67
C SER A 80 12.81 1.08 14.72
N ALA A 81 13.07 -0.11 14.32
CA ALA A 81 13.44 -1.16 15.27
C ALA A 81 14.95 -1.17 15.57
#